data_4cd3f84ff3f1b25a00707a92248ce389
#
_entry.id   4cd3f84ff3f1b25a00707a92248ce389
#
_cell.length_a   1.000
_cell.length_b   1.000
_cell.length_c   1.000
_cell.angle_alpha   90.00
_cell.angle_beta   90.00
_cell.angle_gamma   90.00
#
_symmetry.space_group_name_H-M   'P 1'
#
loop_
_entity.id
_entity.type
_entity.pdbx_description
1 polymer ?
#
loop_
_entity_poly.entity_id
_entity_poly.type
_entity_poly.pdbx_seq_one_letter_code
_entity_poly.pdbx_strand_id
1 'polypeptide(L)'
;TDKYAPAGFAKGKLSVAHEKDAEWDEGLREYFAYRDLDIFKQTGGKMRAHVIRPTKPGEEQGDKHFHKVDFQMVYVLKGWALMHFDGVGEVRLEEGSCMYQEPEIEHRLIEWSDDYTVIELLVPGDPETISTAP
;
A
#
# COMPACT_ATOMS: atom_id res chain seq x y z
N THR A 1 25.94 -13.08 12.69
CA THR A 1 24.61 -13.61 12.71
C THR A 1 23.61 -12.60 13.25
N ASP A 2 23.04 -12.81 14.43
CA ASP A 2 21.98 -11.94 14.93
C ASP A 2 22.41 -10.51 15.19
N LYS A 3 23.71 -10.27 15.35
CA LYS A 3 24.22 -8.92 15.58
C LYS A 3 23.89 -7.94 14.46
N TYR A 4 23.53 -8.43 13.29
CA TYR A 4 23.17 -7.58 12.15
C TYR A 4 21.67 -7.41 11.97
N ALA A 5 20.84 -8.10 12.75
CA ALA A 5 19.41 -7.96 12.64
C ALA A 5 18.96 -6.70 13.37
N PRO A 6 18.16 -5.84 12.74
CA PRO A 6 17.60 -4.67 13.42
C PRO A 6 16.73 -5.07 14.60
N ALA A 7 16.70 -4.26 15.65
CA ALA A 7 15.86 -4.52 16.81
C ALA A 7 14.39 -4.60 16.38
N GLY A 8 13.70 -5.64 16.84
CA GLY A 8 12.30 -5.85 16.51
C GLY A 8 12.05 -6.52 15.17
N PHE A 9 13.06 -6.73 14.36
CA PHE A 9 12.95 -7.42 13.08
C PHE A 9 13.54 -8.83 13.17
N ALA A 10 12.90 -9.78 12.49
CA ALA A 10 13.49 -11.10 12.31
C ALA A 10 14.65 -10.96 11.34
N LYS A 11 15.65 -11.81 11.49
CA LYS A 11 16.75 -11.85 10.51
C LYS A 11 16.26 -12.67 9.32
N GLY A 12 15.90 -12.00 8.24
CA GLY A 12 15.48 -12.64 7.00
C GLY A 12 16.66 -13.13 6.19
N LYS A 13 16.36 -13.64 5.02
CA LYS A 13 17.37 -14.13 4.05
C LYS A 13 17.31 -13.26 2.81
N LEU A 14 18.38 -13.30 2.02
CA LEU A 14 18.36 -12.64 0.72
C LEU A 14 17.15 -13.16 -0.06
N SER A 15 16.39 -12.26 -0.62
CA SER A 15 15.20 -12.59 -1.38
C SER A 15 15.10 -11.64 -2.56
N VAL A 16 14.73 -12.17 -3.73
CA VAL A 16 14.52 -11.36 -4.92
C VAL A 16 13.17 -11.75 -5.51
N ALA A 17 12.26 -10.79 -5.59
CA ALA A 17 10.93 -11.02 -6.16
C ALA A 17 10.88 -10.43 -7.56
N HIS A 18 10.84 -11.29 -8.58
CA HIS A 18 10.78 -10.88 -9.97
C HIS A 18 9.34 -10.72 -10.45
N GLU A 19 9.10 -9.66 -11.20
CA GLU A 19 7.76 -9.43 -11.76
C GLU A 19 7.30 -10.58 -12.65
N LYS A 20 8.19 -11.17 -13.43
CA LYS A 20 7.85 -12.27 -14.32
C LYS A 20 7.32 -13.51 -13.60
N ASP A 21 7.64 -13.66 -12.32
CA ASP A 21 7.21 -14.80 -11.51
C ASP A 21 6.10 -14.42 -10.54
N ALA A 22 5.56 -13.20 -10.65
CA ALA A 22 4.61 -12.67 -9.69
C ALA A 22 3.28 -13.40 -9.70
N GLU A 23 2.75 -13.59 -8.50
CA GLU A 23 1.39 -14.04 -8.32
C GLU A 23 0.62 -12.83 -7.77
N TRP A 24 -0.45 -12.47 -8.48
CA TRP A 24 -1.27 -11.32 -8.10
C TRP A 24 -2.53 -11.81 -7.40
N ASP A 25 -2.86 -11.22 -6.25
CA ASP A 25 -4.13 -11.52 -5.59
C ASP A 25 -4.95 -10.26 -5.44
N GLU A 26 -6.22 -10.42 -5.13
CA GLU A 26 -7.15 -9.28 -5.04
C GLU A 26 -7.04 -8.53 -3.73
N GLY A 27 -6.36 -9.10 -2.72
CA GLY A 27 -6.20 -8.44 -1.43
C GLY A 27 -7.50 -8.01 -0.80
N LEU A 28 -7.50 -6.83 -0.18
CA LEU A 28 -8.65 -6.29 0.53
C LEU A 28 -9.69 -5.63 -0.37
N ARG A 29 -9.30 -5.26 -1.58
CA ARG A 29 -10.16 -4.51 -2.50
C ARG A 29 -10.37 -5.31 -3.77
N GLU A 30 -11.60 -5.56 -4.13
CA GLU A 30 -11.90 -6.34 -5.33
C GLU A 30 -11.58 -5.62 -6.64
N TYR A 31 -11.30 -4.33 -6.59
CA TYR A 31 -10.90 -3.57 -7.77
C TYR A 31 -9.39 -3.37 -7.90
N PHE A 32 -8.61 -3.94 -6.98
CA PHE A 32 -7.14 -3.91 -7.03
C PHE A 32 -6.56 -5.30 -6.93
N ALA A 33 -5.40 -5.47 -7.55
CA ALA A 33 -4.59 -6.67 -7.41
C ALA A 33 -3.27 -6.28 -6.73
N TYR A 34 -2.76 -7.18 -5.91
CA TYR A 34 -1.59 -6.96 -5.08
C TYR A 34 -0.51 -7.97 -5.40
N ARG A 35 0.70 -7.48 -5.59
CA ARG A 35 1.88 -8.31 -5.78
C ARG A 35 2.80 -8.14 -4.58
N ASP A 36 2.92 -9.18 -3.76
CA ASP A 36 3.80 -9.17 -2.60
C ASP A 36 5.27 -9.17 -3.06
N LEU A 37 6.10 -8.37 -2.37
CA LEU A 37 7.52 -8.25 -2.71
C LEU A 37 8.42 -9.03 -1.74
N ASP A 38 7.82 -9.94 -0.96
CA ASP A 38 8.51 -10.82 0.00
C ASP A 38 9.17 -10.11 1.19
N ILE A 39 8.78 -8.90 1.45
CA ILE A 39 9.31 -8.14 2.59
C ILE A 39 8.64 -8.56 3.90
N PHE A 40 7.33 -8.86 3.86
CA PHE A 40 6.59 -9.27 5.05
C PHE A 40 7.22 -10.52 5.68
N LYS A 41 7.46 -11.53 4.87
CA LYS A 41 8.07 -12.78 5.33
C LYS A 41 9.46 -12.55 5.88
N GLN A 42 10.29 -11.78 5.17
CA GLN A 42 11.69 -11.59 5.55
C GLN A 42 11.84 -10.74 6.82
N THR A 43 10.85 -9.92 7.15
CA THR A 43 10.89 -9.07 8.34
C THR A 43 10.08 -9.63 9.51
N GLY A 44 9.56 -10.86 9.38
CA GLY A 44 8.73 -11.43 10.43
C GLY A 44 7.44 -10.66 10.65
N GLY A 45 6.88 -10.08 9.59
CA GLY A 45 5.63 -9.34 9.64
C GLY A 45 5.75 -7.88 10.03
N LYS A 46 6.97 -7.39 10.30
CA LYS A 46 7.17 -6.01 10.74
C LYS A 46 6.92 -4.98 9.65
N MET A 47 7.18 -5.35 8.40
CA MET A 47 7.01 -4.47 7.27
C MET A 47 6.42 -5.24 6.10
N ARG A 48 5.64 -4.57 5.28
CA ARG A 48 5.16 -5.11 4.02
C ARG A 48 5.49 -4.12 2.90
N ALA A 49 5.90 -4.66 1.77
CA ALA A 49 6.01 -3.90 0.54
C ALA A 49 5.29 -4.68 -0.53
N HIS A 50 4.44 -4.01 -1.29
CA HIS A 50 3.74 -4.65 -2.40
C HIS A 50 3.47 -3.64 -3.52
N VAL A 51 3.25 -4.18 -4.72
CA VAL A 51 2.83 -3.39 -5.87
C VAL A 51 1.32 -3.56 -5.99
N ILE A 52 0.62 -2.46 -6.21
CA ILE A 52 -0.84 -2.44 -6.33
C ILE A 52 -1.19 -1.91 -7.72
N ARG A 53 -2.10 -2.58 -8.41
CA ARG A 53 -2.61 -2.12 -9.70
C ARG A 53 -4.12 -2.39 -9.78
N PRO A 54 -4.87 -1.63 -10.62
CA PRO A 54 -6.31 -1.85 -10.72
C PRO A 54 -6.64 -3.11 -11.51
N THR A 55 -7.77 -3.70 -11.20
CA THR A 55 -8.33 -4.83 -11.95
C THR A 55 -9.50 -4.40 -12.81
N LYS A 56 -9.99 -3.17 -12.63
CA LYS A 56 -11.10 -2.61 -13.40
C LYS A 56 -11.06 -1.09 -13.34
N PRO A 57 -11.81 -0.40 -14.22
CA PRO A 57 -11.80 1.06 -14.27
C PRO A 57 -12.13 1.72 -12.95
N GLY A 58 -11.50 2.86 -12.71
CA GLY A 58 -11.55 3.57 -11.45
C GLY A 58 -12.55 4.68 -11.38
N GLU A 59 -13.53 4.51 -10.51
CA GLU A 59 -14.41 5.58 -10.10
C GLU A 59 -14.63 5.41 -8.59
N GLU A 60 -15.29 6.36 -7.96
CA GLU A 60 -15.47 6.33 -6.52
C GLU A 60 -16.07 5.00 -6.08
N GLN A 61 -15.37 4.26 -5.24
CA GLN A 61 -15.76 2.93 -4.85
C GLN A 61 -15.73 2.72 -3.36
N GLY A 62 -14.86 3.42 -2.68
CA GLY A 62 -14.49 3.03 -1.35
C GLY A 62 -15.22 3.76 -0.26
N ASP A 63 -15.36 3.06 0.85
CA ASP A 63 -15.74 3.68 2.10
C ASP A 63 -14.61 4.53 2.61
N LYS A 64 -14.95 5.57 3.34
CA LYS A 64 -13.99 6.34 4.10
C LYS A 64 -13.44 5.45 5.19
N HIS A 65 -12.12 5.40 5.35
CA HIS A 65 -11.48 4.52 6.31
C HIS A 65 -10.12 5.06 6.74
N PHE A 66 -9.52 4.43 7.73
CA PHE A 66 -8.15 4.71 8.12
C PHE A 66 -7.44 3.41 8.49
N HIS A 67 -6.12 3.48 8.53
CA HIS A 67 -5.28 2.33 8.85
C HIS A 67 -4.52 2.59 10.15
N LYS A 68 -4.47 1.58 11.01
CA LYS A 68 -3.66 1.64 12.23
C LYS A 68 -2.24 1.22 11.89
N VAL A 69 -1.47 2.19 11.42
CA VAL A 69 -0.08 1.99 10.98
C VAL A 69 0.85 2.88 11.79
N ASP A 70 2.12 2.48 11.84
CA ASP A 70 3.18 3.33 12.36
C ASP A 70 3.83 4.10 11.21
N PHE A 71 3.78 3.54 10.01
CA PHE A 71 4.35 4.15 8.81
C PHE A 71 3.63 3.62 7.59
N GLN A 72 3.32 4.52 6.65
CA GLN A 72 2.77 4.14 5.36
C GLN A 72 3.26 5.09 4.29
N MET A 73 3.78 4.53 3.20
CA MET A 73 4.28 5.30 2.07
C MET A 73 3.73 4.70 0.79
N VAL A 74 3.36 5.56 -0.16
CA VAL A 74 2.94 5.15 -1.50
C VAL A 74 3.78 5.92 -2.50
N TYR A 75 4.36 5.20 -3.46
CA TYR A 75 5.08 5.81 -4.57
C TYR A 75 4.42 5.40 -5.88
N VAL A 76 4.00 6.37 -6.68
CA VAL A 76 3.28 6.10 -7.93
C VAL A 76 4.26 5.78 -9.06
N LEU A 77 4.14 4.58 -9.61
CA LEU A 77 4.97 4.11 -10.72
C LEU A 77 4.38 4.50 -12.06
N LYS A 78 3.06 4.47 -12.20
CA LYS A 78 2.34 4.78 -13.45
C LYS A 78 0.99 5.36 -13.12
N GLY A 79 0.47 6.19 -14.02
CA GLY A 79 -0.88 6.69 -13.93
C GLY A 79 -1.10 7.72 -12.85
N TRP A 80 -2.34 7.86 -12.43
CA TRP A 80 -2.72 8.86 -11.46
C TRP A 80 -3.90 8.37 -10.62
N ALA A 81 -4.10 9.02 -9.48
CA ALA A 81 -5.26 8.79 -8.63
C ALA A 81 -5.68 10.08 -7.96
N LEU A 82 -6.96 10.21 -7.67
CA LEU A 82 -7.52 11.30 -6.90
C LEU A 82 -8.02 10.73 -5.59
N MET A 83 -7.56 11.29 -4.48
CA MET A 83 -7.92 10.83 -3.14
C MET A 83 -8.47 11.97 -2.32
N HIS A 84 -9.28 11.65 -1.33
CA HIS A 84 -9.75 12.62 -0.36
C HIS A 84 -9.20 12.25 1.02
N PHE A 85 -8.63 13.25 1.70
CA PHE A 85 -8.11 13.09 3.06
C PHE A 85 -8.79 14.08 3.99
N ASP A 86 -9.22 13.62 5.15
CA ASP A 86 -9.85 14.48 6.15
C ASP A 86 -8.90 15.59 6.58
N GLY A 87 -9.43 16.81 6.61
CA GLY A 87 -8.66 17.99 7.03
C GLY A 87 -7.76 18.55 5.94
N VAL A 88 -7.64 17.88 4.81
CA VAL A 88 -6.79 18.32 3.70
C VAL A 88 -7.60 18.60 2.43
N GLY A 89 -8.54 17.69 2.12
CA GLY A 89 -9.32 17.77 0.89
C GLY A 89 -8.84 16.80 -0.16
N GLU A 90 -9.06 17.14 -1.43
CA GLU A 90 -8.66 16.28 -2.54
C GLU A 90 -7.20 16.46 -2.87
N VAL A 91 -6.53 15.33 -3.08
CA VAL A 91 -5.11 15.28 -3.43
C VAL A 91 -4.97 14.41 -4.67
N ARG A 92 -4.29 14.93 -5.69
CA ARG A 92 -3.98 14.18 -6.89
C ARG A 92 -2.57 13.62 -6.79
N LEU A 93 -2.47 12.31 -6.98
CA LEU A 93 -1.19 11.61 -7.09
C LEU A 93 -0.95 11.30 -8.54
N GLU A 94 0.27 11.42 -9.01
CA GLU A 94 0.63 11.13 -10.39
C GLU A 94 1.98 10.43 -10.47
N GLU A 95 2.37 9.98 -11.65
CA GLU A 95 3.63 9.27 -11.84
C GLU A 95 4.78 10.05 -11.21
N GLY A 96 5.56 9.37 -10.36
CA GLY A 96 6.66 9.98 -9.64
C GLY A 96 6.28 10.61 -8.30
N SER A 97 4.99 10.65 -7.96
CA SER A 97 4.57 11.19 -6.65
C SER A 97 4.91 10.20 -5.55
N CYS A 98 5.43 10.73 -4.44
CA CYS A 98 5.63 9.96 -3.22
C CYS A 98 4.76 10.57 -2.13
N MET A 99 3.94 9.75 -1.50
CA MET A 99 3.06 10.19 -0.44
C MET A 99 3.43 9.51 0.87
N TYR A 100 3.70 10.30 1.90
CA TYR A 100 3.71 9.80 3.26
C TYR A 100 2.28 9.95 3.78
N GLN A 101 1.64 8.84 4.11
CA GLN A 101 0.29 8.90 4.63
C GLN A 101 0.33 8.93 6.15
N GLU A 102 -0.21 10.00 6.71
CA GLU A 102 -0.26 10.18 8.16
C GLU A 102 -1.02 9.02 8.80
N PRO A 103 -0.49 8.42 9.88
CA PRO A 103 -1.20 7.34 10.56
C PRO A 103 -2.60 7.75 10.97
N GLU A 104 -3.54 6.83 10.75
CA GLU A 104 -4.94 7.00 11.15
C GLU A 104 -5.70 8.15 10.46
N ILE A 105 -5.14 8.78 9.43
CA ILE A 105 -5.87 9.78 8.67
C ILE A 105 -7.01 9.12 7.90
N GLU A 106 -8.22 9.63 8.06
CA GLU A 106 -9.37 9.12 7.33
C GLU A 106 -9.28 9.56 5.88
N HIS A 107 -9.49 8.62 4.98
CA HIS A 107 -9.33 8.86 3.55
C HIS A 107 -10.19 7.93 2.72
N ARG A 108 -10.32 8.27 1.45
CA ARG A 108 -10.92 7.39 0.45
C ARG A 108 -10.34 7.68 -0.92
N LEU A 109 -10.33 6.67 -1.76
CA LEU A 109 -9.90 6.78 -3.13
C LEU A 109 -11.13 7.15 -3.97
N ILE A 110 -11.04 8.22 -4.76
CA ILE A 110 -12.17 8.72 -5.54
C ILE A 110 -12.13 8.19 -6.96
N GLU A 111 -10.99 8.33 -7.61
CA GLU A 111 -10.85 8.01 -9.03
C GLU A 111 -9.41 7.64 -9.33
N TRP A 112 -9.19 6.82 -10.33
CA TRP A 112 -7.82 6.44 -10.75
C TRP A 112 -7.79 6.06 -12.22
N SER A 113 -6.60 6.20 -12.84
CA SER A 113 -6.41 5.82 -14.23
C SER A 113 -6.32 4.31 -14.37
N ASP A 114 -6.56 3.81 -15.58
CA ASP A 114 -6.54 2.37 -15.86
C ASP A 114 -5.18 1.75 -15.60
N ASP A 115 -4.11 2.52 -15.72
CA ASP A 115 -2.74 2.04 -15.51
C ASP A 115 -2.16 2.43 -14.15
N TYR A 116 -2.98 2.93 -13.25
CA TYR A 116 -2.52 3.36 -11.93
C TYR A 116 -1.80 2.22 -11.21
N THR A 117 -0.53 2.40 -10.94
CA THR A 117 0.31 1.37 -10.32
C THR A 117 1.22 2.03 -9.29
N VAL A 118 1.23 1.48 -8.09
CA VAL A 118 2.03 2.04 -6.99
C VAL A 118 2.81 0.96 -6.26
N ILE A 119 3.88 1.39 -5.58
CA ILE A 119 4.51 0.58 -4.53
C ILE A 119 4.03 1.18 -3.22
N GLU A 120 3.58 0.32 -2.32
CA GLU A 120 3.17 0.71 -0.98
C GLU A 120 4.03 0.01 0.06
N LEU A 121 4.44 0.76 1.08
CA LEU A 121 5.20 0.27 2.22
C LEU A 121 4.37 0.48 3.48
N LEU A 122 4.29 -0.55 4.32
CA LEU A 122 3.48 -0.53 5.55
C LEU A 122 4.27 -1.04 6.74
N VAL A 123 4.15 -0.35 7.87
CA VAL A 123 4.66 -0.81 9.17
C VAL A 123 3.55 -0.61 10.20
N PRO A 124 3.06 -1.64 10.88
CA PRO A 124 3.38 -3.06 10.69
C PRO A 124 2.89 -3.58 9.33
N GLY A 125 3.34 -4.76 8.95
CA GLY A 125 3.03 -5.33 7.64
C GLY A 125 1.58 -5.75 7.46
N ASP A 126 0.80 -5.86 8.52
CA ASP A 126 -0.60 -6.26 8.48
C ASP A 126 -1.46 -5.33 9.34
N PRO A 127 -1.52 -4.04 9.01
CA PRO A 127 -2.27 -3.09 9.83
C PRO A 127 -3.78 -3.34 9.79
N GLU A 128 -4.44 -3.01 10.89
CA GLU A 128 -5.89 -3.05 10.94
C GLU A 128 -6.48 -1.88 10.16
N THR A 129 -7.54 -2.13 9.42
CA THR A 129 -8.27 -1.09 8.68
C THR A 129 -9.63 -0.88 9.33
N ILE A 130 -9.97 0.38 9.60
CA ILE A 130 -11.22 0.75 10.25
C ILE A 130 -12.06 1.59 9.29
N SER A 131 -13.27 1.13 8.99
CA SER A 131 -14.21 1.90 8.18
C SER A 131 -14.95 2.87 9.10
N THR A 132 -15.04 4.13 8.68
CA THR A 132 -15.64 5.19 9.49
C THR A 132 -16.88 5.81 8.88
N ALA A 133 -17.18 5.53 7.63
CA ALA A 133 -18.36 6.05 6.96
C ALA A 133 -19.35 4.93 6.69
N PRO A 134 -20.65 5.22 6.80
CA PRO A 134 -21.68 4.26 6.41
C PRO A 134 -21.69 4.05 4.91
#